data_17d6a5bc034e142e6e3a0153df315e3d
#
_entry.id   17d6a5bc034e142e6e3a0153df315e3d
#
_cell.length_a   1.000
_cell.length_b   1.000
_cell.length_c   1.000
_cell.angle_alpha   90.00
_cell.angle_beta   90.00
_cell.angle_gamma   90.00
#
_symmetry.space_group_name_H-M   'P 1'
#
loop_
_entity.id
_entity.type
_entity.pdbx_description
1 polymer ?
#
loop_
_entity_poly.entity_id
_entity_poly.type
_entity_poly.pdbx_seq_one_letter_code
_entity_poly.pdbx_strand_id
1 'polypeptide(L)'
;MFNGFAFGRPLCRPIKVNPKGVGLGLLRLAHGGEAVRGDVLAELGTARRMGSISRYIFRTTLSAFLVVLVSLTAVIWVTQALHDFDLVTNQGQTILAFVGITGLIIPLLVLVIAPIALVIAIAHVLNKLSTDSEIIVMNAAGMSPWLLFRAFMIVALVVSIGVAAISAYFAPKGLRMLRDWLTEVRANVVSNIVQPGRFTQLESNVTIYIRERRPNGQLAGIFLDDRRNHAERITVTAELGELLDNDKGTFLVLKNGILQRHAADQRDPVMVVFDRNAFDLSQFSGGPQAVKYSIRERYLWQLLWPDPNDQFYVEQPGQFRAELHDRLMAPFYPLAFAVIAFAYLGAPRTTRQSRTMSMLGAIGGVAALRLIGFASSVFGATMPWMLSLQYIAMALFVGVGVWVIRRGVILEPPAFIANGLTALTERFTQRFATQ
;
A
#
# COMPACT_ATOMS: atom_id res chain seq x y z
N MET A 1 56.71 29.30 -51.64
CA MET A 1 57.21 30.22 -50.59
C MET A 1 56.91 29.50 -49.25
N PHE A 2 57.96 28.86 -48.74
CA PHE A 2 58.68 29.18 -47.46
C PHE A 2 57.73 29.20 -46.25
N ASN A 3 57.93 28.49 -45.18
CA ASN A 3 58.91 27.80 -44.32
C ASN A 3 58.05 27.09 -43.21
N GLY A 4 58.22 25.90 -42.74
CA GLY A 4 59.37 25.28 -42.13
C GLY A 4 59.51 25.65 -40.65
N PHE A 5 58.91 24.85 -39.68
CA PHE A 5 59.42 24.87 -38.31
C PHE A 5 59.42 23.46 -37.67
N ALA A 6 60.53 23.21 -37.00
CA ALA A 6 61.14 21.97 -36.66
C ALA A 6 60.57 21.32 -35.39
N PHE A 7 60.56 19.97 -35.34
CA PHE A 7 60.40 19.13 -34.17
C PHE A 7 61.59 19.26 -33.20
N GLY A 8 61.31 19.65 -31.96
CA GLY A 8 62.21 19.52 -30.81
C GLY A 8 61.94 18.27 -30.02
N ARG A 9 62.85 17.32 -29.97
CA ARG A 9 62.85 16.14 -29.09
C ARG A 9 63.28 16.54 -27.68
N PRO A 10 62.66 16.00 -26.59
CA PRO A 10 63.24 16.09 -25.28
C PRO A 10 64.21 14.93 -25.05
N LEU A 11 65.41 15.29 -24.57
CA LEU A 11 66.51 14.43 -24.15
C LEU A 11 66.17 13.63 -22.88
N CYS A 12 66.17 12.29 -22.99
CA CYS A 12 66.30 11.41 -21.86
C CYS A 12 67.75 11.41 -21.35
N ARG A 13 67.98 11.84 -20.10
CA ARG A 13 69.22 11.57 -19.37
C ARG A 13 69.17 10.22 -18.66
N PRO A 14 70.17 9.33 -18.77
CA PRO A 14 70.23 8.12 -18.01
C PRO A 14 70.66 8.39 -16.55
N ILE A 15 69.94 7.81 -15.57
CA ILE A 15 70.29 7.80 -14.15
C ILE A 15 71.38 6.75 -13.95
N LYS A 16 72.58 7.22 -13.50
CA LYS A 16 73.68 6.33 -13.05
C LYS A 16 73.32 5.68 -11.74
N VAL A 17 73.19 4.35 -11.75
CA VAL A 17 73.06 3.54 -10.53
C VAL A 17 74.51 3.29 -9.96
N ASN A 18 74.69 3.63 -8.68
CA ASN A 18 75.92 3.39 -7.95
C ASN A 18 75.86 2.05 -7.21
N PRO A 19 76.75 1.07 -7.48
CA PRO A 19 76.70 -0.25 -6.84
C PRO A 19 77.60 -0.35 -5.61
N LYS A 20 77.33 0.37 -4.55
CA LYS A 20 78.00 0.13 -3.24
C LYS A 20 77.01 0.43 -2.09
N GLY A 21 76.32 -0.57 -1.61
CA GLY A 21 75.42 -0.45 -0.46
C GLY A 21 74.55 -1.67 -0.21
N VAL A 22 75.12 -2.86 -0.37
CA VAL A 22 74.47 -4.10 0.08
C VAL A 22 74.88 -4.35 1.53
N GLY A 23 74.01 -4.17 2.46
CA GLY A 23 74.20 -4.56 3.84
C GLY A 23 73.53 -3.61 4.81
N LEU A 24 72.27 -3.87 5.17
CA LEU A 24 71.48 -3.43 6.33
C LEU A 24 70.00 -3.24 6.00
N GLY A 25 69.43 -4.18 5.22
CA GLY A 25 68.02 -4.12 4.80
C GLY A 25 67.11 -5.17 5.46
N LEU A 26 67.64 -6.07 6.30
CA LEU A 26 66.82 -7.19 6.83
C LEU A 26 66.21 -6.96 8.22
N LEU A 27 66.49 -5.83 8.87
CA LEU A 27 65.92 -5.52 10.21
C LEU A 27 64.79 -4.45 10.20
N ARG A 28 64.37 -3.93 9.00
CA ARG A 28 63.27 -2.99 8.89
C ARG A 28 61.96 -3.55 8.35
N LEU A 29 61.90 -4.86 8.00
CA LEU A 29 60.67 -5.51 7.51
C LEU A 29 59.75 -6.03 8.62
N ALA A 30 60.25 -6.07 9.89
CA ALA A 30 59.40 -6.50 11.01
C ALA A 30 58.55 -5.38 11.64
N HIS A 31 58.91 -4.08 11.43
CA HIS A 31 58.13 -2.95 11.97
C HIS A 31 57.17 -2.31 10.98
N GLY A 32 57.25 -2.65 9.70
CA GLY A 32 56.30 -2.15 8.66
C GLY A 32 54.97 -2.85 8.62
N GLY A 33 54.90 -4.09 9.18
CA GLY A 33 53.66 -4.88 9.14
C GLY A 33 52.57 -4.41 10.10
N GLU A 34 52.93 -3.78 11.22
CA GLU A 34 51.95 -3.27 12.19
C GLU A 34 51.38 -1.91 11.77
N ALA A 35 52.21 -1.05 11.17
CA ALA A 35 51.74 0.25 10.66
C ALA A 35 50.76 0.07 9.49
N VAL A 36 51.07 -0.83 8.55
CA VAL A 36 50.19 -1.09 7.39
C VAL A 36 48.92 -1.80 7.86
N ARG A 37 48.98 -2.62 8.89
CA ARG A 37 47.78 -3.27 9.47
C ARG A 37 46.92 -2.27 10.27
N GLY A 38 47.56 -1.33 10.94
CA GLY A 38 46.88 -0.19 11.60
C GLY A 38 46.14 0.71 10.63
N ASP A 39 46.75 1.07 9.51
CA ASP A 39 46.15 1.90 8.48
C ASP A 39 45.01 1.20 7.73
N VAL A 40 45.15 -0.10 7.42
CA VAL A 40 44.07 -0.90 6.82
C VAL A 40 42.89 -1.09 7.79
N LEU A 41 43.17 -1.27 9.09
CA LEU A 41 42.10 -1.35 10.11
C LEU A 41 41.48 0.00 10.40
N ALA A 42 42.24 1.11 10.28
CA ALA A 42 41.71 2.47 10.37
C ALA A 42 40.86 2.82 9.14
N GLU A 43 41.26 2.44 7.92
CA GLU A 43 40.43 2.58 6.72
C GLU A 43 39.17 1.72 6.77
N LEU A 44 39.22 0.50 7.27
CA LEU A 44 38.05 -0.35 7.51
C LEU A 44 37.14 0.21 8.61
N GLY A 45 37.70 0.87 9.61
CA GLY A 45 36.94 1.57 10.67
C GLY A 45 36.28 2.85 10.21
N THR A 46 36.90 3.59 9.29
CA THR A 46 36.32 4.81 8.69
C THR A 46 35.25 4.51 7.64
N ALA A 47 35.33 3.37 6.96
CA ALA A 47 34.28 2.92 6.03
C ALA A 47 32.95 2.57 6.73
N ARG A 48 32.93 2.43 8.05
CA ARG A 48 31.73 2.07 8.84
C ARG A 48 30.93 3.27 9.33
N ARG A 49 31.46 4.49 9.30
CA ARG A 49 30.71 5.71 9.62
C ARG A 49 30.17 6.33 8.33
N MET A 50 28.84 6.51 8.27
CA MET A 50 28.25 7.32 7.18
C MET A 50 28.95 8.67 7.15
N GLY A 51 29.58 9.02 6.03
CA GLY A 51 30.19 10.34 5.83
C GLY A 51 29.16 11.44 6.06
N SER A 52 29.60 12.65 6.39
CA SER A 52 28.71 13.80 6.67
C SER A 52 27.69 14.04 5.55
N ILE A 53 28.11 13.86 4.29
CA ILE A 53 27.25 14.00 3.10
C ILE A 53 26.17 12.92 3.06
N SER A 54 26.51 11.66 3.28
CA SER A 54 25.51 10.57 3.29
C SER A 54 24.48 10.76 4.39
N ARG A 55 24.87 11.27 5.55
CA ARG A 55 23.96 11.60 6.66
C ARG A 55 23.05 12.78 6.31
N TYR A 56 23.57 13.81 5.65
CA TYR A 56 22.80 14.93 5.16
C TYR A 56 21.72 14.47 4.17
N ILE A 57 22.10 13.68 3.15
CA ILE A 57 21.19 13.15 2.13
C ILE A 57 20.13 12.25 2.79
N PHE A 58 20.55 11.37 3.69
CA PHE A 58 19.63 10.51 4.43
C PHE A 58 18.57 11.32 5.19
N ARG A 59 18.98 12.30 5.99
CA ARG A 59 18.05 13.14 6.79
C ARG A 59 17.12 13.94 5.90
N THR A 60 17.66 14.56 4.84
CA THR A 60 16.85 15.36 3.90
C THR A 60 15.85 14.50 3.14
N THR A 61 16.25 13.30 2.70
CA THR A 61 15.34 12.37 1.99
C THR A 61 14.28 11.81 2.94
N LEU A 62 14.68 11.43 4.15
CA LEU A 62 13.74 10.90 5.13
C LEU A 62 12.72 11.96 5.57
N SER A 63 13.16 13.22 5.79
CA SER A 63 12.23 14.31 6.13
C SER A 63 11.27 14.62 4.98
N ALA A 64 11.78 14.71 3.74
CA ALA A 64 10.93 14.89 2.56
C ALA A 64 9.93 13.74 2.40
N PHE A 65 10.38 12.49 2.60
CA PHE A 65 9.52 11.32 2.57
C PHE A 65 8.39 11.42 3.60
N LEU A 66 8.71 11.75 4.86
CA LEU A 66 7.69 11.86 5.92
C LEU A 66 6.68 12.96 5.63
N VAL A 67 7.13 14.12 5.15
CA VAL A 67 6.23 15.22 4.76
C VAL A 67 5.29 14.79 3.65
N VAL A 68 5.81 14.18 2.57
CA VAL A 68 5.00 13.71 1.45
C VAL A 68 4.06 12.60 1.88
N LEU A 69 4.54 11.63 2.68
CA LEU A 69 3.73 10.52 3.19
C LEU A 69 2.55 11.03 4.00
N VAL A 70 2.81 11.90 4.99
CA VAL A 70 1.76 12.45 5.86
C VAL A 70 0.77 13.28 5.03
N SER A 71 1.26 14.15 4.14
CA SER A 71 0.39 14.99 3.30
C SER A 71 -0.52 14.17 2.41
N LEU A 72 0.02 13.19 1.67
CA LEU A 72 -0.78 12.33 0.78
C LEU A 72 -1.76 11.46 1.57
N THR A 73 -1.29 10.87 2.68
CA THR A 73 -2.15 10.05 3.54
C THR A 73 -3.27 10.87 4.13
N ALA A 74 -3.00 12.10 4.61
CA ALA A 74 -4.00 12.98 5.17
C ALA A 74 -5.05 13.38 4.12
N VAL A 75 -4.64 13.77 2.91
CA VAL A 75 -5.56 14.14 1.83
C VAL A 75 -6.48 12.97 1.46
N ILE A 76 -5.91 11.78 1.26
CA ILE A 76 -6.71 10.59 0.87
C ILE A 76 -7.61 10.17 2.03
N TRP A 77 -7.11 10.20 3.28
CA TRP A 77 -7.90 9.87 4.45
C TRP A 77 -9.08 10.82 4.65
N VAL A 78 -8.87 12.14 4.51
CA VAL A 78 -9.97 13.13 4.61
C VAL A 78 -10.99 12.90 3.51
N THR A 79 -10.55 12.64 2.27
CA THR A 79 -11.46 12.35 1.15
C THR A 79 -12.30 11.10 1.43
N GLN A 80 -11.68 10.03 1.95
CA GLN A 80 -12.38 8.81 2.33
C GLN A 80 -13.35 9.05 3.50
N ALA A 81 -12.90 9.77 4.53
CA ALA A 81 -13.74 10.11 5.66
C ALA A 81 -14.97 10.94 5.26
N LEU A 82 -14.82 11.91 4.36
CA LEU A 82 -15.96 12.68 3.84
C LEU A 82 -16.94 11.82 3.05
N HIS A 83 -16.45 10.83 2.31
CA HIS A 83 -17.31 9.90 1.57
C HIS A 83 -18.15 9.02 2.51
N ASP A 84 -17.57 8.59 3.63
CA ASP A 84 -18.22 7.72 4.60
C ASP A 84 -19.06 8.49 5.65
N PHE A 85 -19.00 9.83 5.65
CA PHE A 85 -19.65 10.69 6.65
C PHE A 85 -21.17 10.52 6.69
N ASP A 86 -21.82 10.42 5.53
CA ASP A 86 -23.27 10.25 5.43
C ASP A 86 -23.77 8.94 6.03
N LEU A 87 -22.94 7.89 5.96
CA LEU A 87 -23.27 6.57 6.52
C LEU A 87 -23.28 6.59 8.05
N VAL A 88 -22.46 7.44 8.68
CA VAL A 88 -22.31 7.49 10.14
C VAL A 88 -23.27 8.47 10.78
N THR A 89 -23.52 9.62 10.14
CA THR A 89 -24.43 10.66 10.65
C THR A 89 -25.85 10.13 10.81
N ASN A 90 -26.30 9.27 9.89
CA ASN A 90 -27.63 8.67 9.96
C ASN A 90 -27.79 7.65 11.11
N GLN A 91 -26.71 7.22 11.74
CA GLN A 91 -26.71 6.21 12.83
C GLN A 91 -26.50 6.80 14.24
N GLY A 92 -26.42 8.14 14.38
CA GLY A 92 -26.29 8.82 15.67
C GLY A 92 -24.95 8.57 16.40
N GLN A 93 -23.91 8.20 15.66
CA GLN A 93 -22.58 7.94 16.21
C GLN A 93 -21.85 9.23 16.59
N THR A 94 -21.01 9.15 17.63
CA THR A 94 -20.18 10.27 18.05
C THR A 94 -19.06 10.53 17.04
N ILE A 95 -18.74 11.80 16.77
CA ILE A 95 -17.65 12.21 15.87
C ILE A 95 -16.32 11.54 16.24
N LEU A 96 -16.04 11.33 17.53
CA LEU A 96 -14.83 10.66 17.99
C LEU A 96 -14.77 9.18 17.54
N ALA A 97 -15.90 8.46 17.62
CA ALA A 97 -16.01 7.09 17.12
C ALA A 97 -15.76 7.03 15.63
N PHE A 98 -16.34 7.97 14.87
CA PHE A 98 -16.14 8.09 13.43
C PHE A 98 -14.66 8.28 13.05
N VAL A 99 -13.95 9.23 13.69
CA VAL A 99 -12.52 9.46 13.46
C VAL A 99 -11.69 8.22 13.82
N GLY A 100 -12.05 7.53 14.92
CA GLY A 100 -11.39 6.28 15.32
C GLY A 100 -11.52 5.19 14.25
N ILE A 101 -12.72 4.98 13.73
CA ILE A 101 -13.04 3.96 12.72
C ILE A 101 -12.34 4.23 11.40
N THR A 102 -12.49 5.45 10.89
CA THR A 102 -11.83 5.84 9.63
C THR A 102 -10.31 5.84 9.77
N GLY A 103 -9.79 6.09 10.99
CA GLY A 103 -8.36 5.98 11.32
C GLY A 103 -7.81 4.55 11.22
N LEU A 104 -8.62 3.52 11.42
CA LEU A 104 -8.19 2.12 11.28
C LEU A 104 -7.80 1.75 9.85
N ILE A 105 -8.21 2.53 8.86
CA ILE A 105 -7.86 2.34 7.45
C ILE A 105 -6.48 2.94 7.13
N ILE A 106 -5.95 3.86 7.96
CA ILE A 106 -4.68 4.54 7.70
C ILE A 106 -3.51 3.58 7.42
N PRO A 107 -3.29 2.47 8.16
CA PRO A 107 -2.21 1.54 7.84
C PRO A 107 -2.30 0.97 6.42
N LEU A 108 -3.51 0.69 5.95
CA LEU A 108 -3.73 0.20 4.58
C LEU A 108 -3.39 1.29 3.54
N LEU A 109 -3.76 2.54 3.79
CA LEU A 109 -3.41 3.67 2.93
C LEU A 109 -1.89 3.86 2.87
N VAL A 110 -1.22 3.83 4.02
CA VAL A 110 0.24 3.97 4.10
C VAL A 110 0.95 2.86 3.31
N LEU A 111 0.44 1.64 3.32
CA LEU A 111 1.00 0.52 2.56
C LEU A 111 1.11 0.83 1.05
N VAL A 112 0.09 1.50 0.50
CA VAL A 112 0.04 1.86 -0.92
C VAL A 112 0.81 3.16 -1.21
N ILE A 113 0.71 4.14 -0.31
CA ILE A 113 1.26 5.48 -0.51
C ILE A 113 2.77 5.52 -0.25
N ALA A 114 3.30 4.76 0.71
CA ALA A 114 4.70 4.85 1.12
C ALA A 114 5.72 4.63 -0.02
N PRO A 115 5.60 3.62 -0.89
CA PRO A 115 6.51 3.45 -2.01
C PRO A 115 6.47 4.65 -2.98
N ILE A 116 5.30 5.23 -3.23
CA ILE A 116 5.10 6.38 -4.11
C ILE A 116 5.69 7.65 -3.48
N ALA A 117 5.41 7.87 -2.19
CA ALA A 117 5.97 8.99 -1.42
C ALA A 117 7.50 8.97 -1.41
N LEU A 118 8.10 7.77 -1.34
CA LEU A 118 9.56 7.60 -1.43
C LEU A 118 10.10 8.04 -2.79
N VAL A 119 9.45 7.68 -3.90
CA VAL A 119 9.85 8.13 -5.25
C VAL A 119 9.81 9.65 -5.35
N ILE A 120 8.73 10.27 -4.87
CA ILE A 120 8.57 11.72 -4.87
C ILE A 120 9.66 12.38 -4.02
N ALA A 121 9.97 11.84 -2.84
CA ALA A 121 11.03 12.35 -1.98
C ALA A 121 12.40 12.24 -2.62
N ILE A 122 12.73 11.09 -3.23
CA ILE A 122 14.00 10.90 -3.95
C ILE A 122 14.09 11.88 -5.12
N ALA A 123 13.04 12.00 -5.93
CA ALA A 123 13.00 12.92 -7.06
C ALA A 123 13.16 14.38 -6.60
N HIS A 124 12.49 14.78 -5.51
CA HIS A 124 12.61 16.10 -4.93
C HIS A 124 14.05 16.41 -4.47
N VAL A 125 14.66 15.50 -3.72
CA VAL A 125 16.02 15.69 -3.19
C VAL A 125 17.05 15.69 -4.33
N LEU A 126 16.96 14.76 -5.29
CA LEU A 126 17.86 14.76 -6.46
C LEU A 126 17.70 16.03 -7.31
N ASN A 127 16.48 16.52 -7.47
CA ASN A 127 16.23 17.77 -8.17
C ASN A 127 16.84 18.96 -7.42
N LYS A 128 16.70 19.02 -6.09
CA LYS A 128 17.31 20.04 -5.24
C LYS A 128 18.83 20.02 -5.36
N LEU A 129 19.47 18.85 -5.13
CA LEU A 129 20.93 18.68 -5.25
C LEU A 129 21.46 19.06 -6.64
N SER A 130 20.67 18.80 -7.69
CA SER A 130 21.02 19.19 -9.06
C SER A 130 20.87 20.68 -9.30
N THR A 131 19.84 21.34 -8.76
CA THR A 131 19.61 22.79 -8.91
C THR A 131 20.63 23.57 -8.12
N ASP A 132 21.02 23.13 -6.94
CA ASP A 132 22.05 23.76 -6.09
C ASP A 132 23.47 23.44 -6.58
N SER A 133 23.59 22.73 -7.73
CA SER A 133 24.87 22.30 -8.33
C SER A 133 25.72 21.38 -7.45
N GLU A 134 25.16 20.87 -6.34
CA GLU A 134 25.87 19.99 -5.40
C GLU A 134 26.33 18.70 -6.08
N ILE A 135 25.50 18.11 -6.98
CA ILE A 135 25.86 16.88 -7.73
C ILE A 135 27.08 17.14 -8.61
N ILE A 136 27.17 18.30 -9.24
CA ILE A 136 28.31 18.67 -10.13
C ILE A 136 29.56 18.81 -9.29
N VAL A 137 29.49 19.50 -8.15
CA VAL A 137 30.64 19.70 -7.24
C VAL A 137 31.10 18.35 -6.66
N MET A 138 30.18 17.49 -6.26
CA MET A 138 30.51 16.15 -5.76
C MET A 138 31.19 15.28 -6.82
N ASN A 139 30.74 15.33 -8.07
CA ASN A 139 31.37 14.62 -9.19
C ASN A 139 32.75 15.21 -9.52
N ALA A 140 32.90 16.53 -9.50
CA ALA A 140 34.21 17.22 -9.72
C ALA A 140 35.21 16.85 -8.60
N ALA A 141 34.75 16.63 -7.37
CA ALA A 141 35.56 16.14 -6.26
C ALA A 141 35.88 14.63 -6.34
N GLY A 142 35.47 13.92 -7.43
CA GLY A 142 35.75 12.49 -7.64
C GLY A 142 34.85 11.56 -6.89
N MET A 143 33.72 12.04 -6.35
CA MET A 143 32.77 11.20 -5.63
C MET A 143 32.04 10.27 -6.59
N SER A 144 32.06 8.95 -6.28
CA SER A 144 31.34 7.95 -7.06
C SER A 144 29.81 8.14 -6.94
N PRO A 145 29.05 8.07 -8.05
CA PRO A 145 27.57 8.06 -8.02
C PRO A 145 26.99 6.94 -7.11
N TRP A 146 27.75 5.88 -6.92
CA TRP A 146 27.38 4.76 -6.03
C TRP A 146 27.30 5.17 -4.56
N LEU A 147 28.13 6.11 -4.11
CA LEU A 147 28.07 6.60 -2.74
C LEU A 147 26.77 7.39 -2.48
N LEU A 148 26.36 8.21 -3.46
CA LEU A 148 25.09 8.92 -3.45
C LEU A 148 23.90 7.94 -3.44
N PHE A 149 23.92 6.96 -4.34
CA PHE A 149 22.91 5.91 -4.43
C PHE A 149 22.74 5.15 -3.11
N ARG A 150 23.85 4.80 -2.44
CA ARG A 150 23.83 4.10 -1.16
C ARG A 150 23.03 4.84 -0.08
N ALA A 151 23.11 6.17 -0.04
CA ALA A 151 22.36 6.98 0.92
C ALA A 151 20.83 6.85 0.71
N PHE A 152 20.38 6.90 -0.55
CA PHE A 152 18.95 6.69 -0.88
C PHE A 152 18.49 5.25 -0.60
N MET A 153 19.35 4.26 -0.88
CA MET A 153 19.03 2.85 -0.59
C MET A 153 18.87 2.58 0.91
N ILE A 154 19.59 3.28 1.78
CA ILE A 154 19.39 3.15 3.24
C ILE A 154 18.01 3.69 3.62
N VAL A 155 17.56 4.82 3.07
CA VAL A 155 16.20 5.33 3.29
C VAL A 155 15.17 4.33 2.76
N ALA A 156 15.37 3.82 1.54
CA ALA A 156 14.49 2.82 0.93
C ALA A 156 14.40 1.54 1.78
N LEU A 157 15.50 1.11 2.38
CA LEU A 157 15.51 -0.05 3.29
C LEU A 157 14.70 0.21 4.57
N VAL A 158 14.84 1.40 5.18
CA VAL A 158 14.04 1.78 6.35
C VAL A 158 12.55 1.79 6.01
N VAL A 159 12.17 2.38 4.87
CA VAL A 159 10.79 2.39 4.39
C VAL A 159 10.31 0.96 4.08
N SER A 160 11.14 0.12 3.48
CA SER A 160 10.85 -1.28 3.18
C SER A 160 10.52 -2.08 4.45
N ILE A 161 11.32 -1.91 5.52
CA ILE A 161 11.05 -2.53 6.82
C ILE A 161 9.72 -2.04 7.40
N GLY A 162 9.43 -0.73 7.30
CA GLY A 162 8.15 -0.16 7.71
C GLY A 162 6.97 -0.76 6.92
N VAL A 163 7.09 -0.85 5.60
CA VAL A 163 6.08 -1.47 4.73
C VAL A 163 5.89 -2.96 5.06
N ALA A 164 6.98 -3.69 5.35
CA ALA A 164 6.91 -5.09 5.78
C ALA A 164 6.10 -5.24 7.08
N ALA A 165 6.38 -4.43 8.09
CA ALA A 165 5.66 -4.46 9.37
C ALA A 165 4.18 -4.10 9.19
N ILE A 166 3.89 -3.08 8.38
CA ILE A 166 2.52 -2.66 8.09
C ILE A 166 1.76 -3.76 7.34
N SER A 167 2.36 -4.34 6.30
CA SER A 167 1.74 -5.40 5.49
C SER A 167 1.50 -6.68 6.28
N ALA A 168 2.46 -7.08 7.13
CA ALA A 168 2.38 -8.33 7.89
C ALA A 168 1.42 -8.28 9.08
N TYR A 169 1.31 -7.12 9.76
CA TYR A 169 0.63 -7.00 11.04
C TYR A 169 -0.34 -5.83 11.14
N PHE A 170 0.11 -4.58 10.91
CA PHE A 170 -0.71 -3.40 11.23
C PHE A 170 -1.93 -3.25 10.32
N ALA A 171 -1.81 -3.49 9.02
CA ALA A 171 -2.93 -3.39 8.09
C ALA A 171 -4.00 -4.46 8.35
N PRO A 172 -3.66 -5.77 8.50
CA PRO A 172 -4.64 -6.78 8.89
C PRO A 172 -5.29 -6.49 10.23
N LYS A 173 -4.51 -6.03 11.24
CA LYS A 173 -5.04 -5.68 12.56
C LYS A 173 -6.07 -4.56 12.47
N GLY A 174 -5.76 -3.49 11.73
CA GLY A 174 -6.70 -2.38 11.52
C GLY A 174 -8.00 -2.83 10.86
N LEU A 175 -7.91 -3.65 9.81
CA LEU A 175 -9.09 -4.19 9.13
C LEU A 175 -9.93 -5.11 10.03
N ARG A 176 -9.30 -5.93 10.90
CA ARG A 176 -10.01 -6.76 11.87
C ARG A 176 -10.76 -5.91 12.89
N MET A 177 -10.08 -4.95 13.51
CA MET A 177 -10.72 -4.04 14.46
C MET A 177 -11.91 -3.30 13.82
N LEU A 178 -11.76 -2.88 12.56
CA LEU A 178 -12.85 -2.28 11.80
C LEU A 178 -14.03 -3.26 11.62
N ARG A 179 -13.75 -4.51 11.25
CA ARG A 179 -14.79 -5.54 11.10
C ARG A 179 -15.47 -5.88 12.41
N ASP A 180 -14.70 -6.08 13.47
CA ASP A 180 -15.23 -6.40 14.80
C ASP A 180 -16.17 -5.28 15.26
N TRP A 181 -15.74 -4.03 15.11
CA TRP A 181 -16.56 -2.87 15.45
C TRP A 181 -17.83 -2.76 14.60
N LEU A 182 -17.72 -2.96 13.28
CA LEU A 182 -18.92 -2.98 12.40
C LEU A 182 -19.90 -4.10 12.77
N THR A 183 -19.40 -5.23 13.22
CA THR A 183 -20.23 -6.35 13.67
C THR A 183 -20.92 -6.01 14.99
N GLU A 184 -20.22 -5.40 15.93
CA GLU A 184 -20.77 -4.93 17.21
C GLU A 184 -21.86 -3.86 17.00
N VAL A 185 -21.61 -2.89 16.13
CA VAL A 185 -22.62 -1.87 15.76
C VAL A 185 -23.86 -2.54 15.15
N ARG A 186 -23.70 -3.52 14.26
CA ARG A 186 -24.82 -4.26 13.67
C ARG A 186 -25.60 -5.02 14.74
N ALA A 187 -24.95 -5.67 15.69
CA ALA A 187 -25.62 -6.36 16.78
C ALA A 187 -26.44 -5.39 17.66
N ASN A 188 -25.90 -4.22 17.97
CA ASN A 188 -26.59 -3.17 18.71
C ASN A 188 -27.71 -2.51 17.89
N VAL A 189 -27.60 -2.48 16.56
CA VAL A 189 -28.61 -1.93 15.66
C VAL A 189 -29.93 -2.73 15.74
N VAL A 190 -29.88 -4.05 15.90
CA VAL A 190 -31.12 -4.84 16.09
C VAL A 190 -31.85 -4.44 17.37
N SER A 191 -31.12 -4.12 18.44
CA SER A 191 -31.72 -3.58 19.66
C SER A 191 -32.30 -2.16 19.47
N ASN A 192 -31.74 -1.38 18.57
CA ASN A 192 -32.13 0.00 18.27
C ASN A 192 -33.05 0.14 17.04
N ILE A 193 -33.09 -0.83 16.14
CA ILE A 193 -33.97 -0.88 14.94
C ILE A 193 -35.44 -0.97 15.34
N VAL A 194 -35.72 -1.43 16.56
CA VAL A 194 -37.06 -1.45 17.15
C VAL A 194 -37.49 -0.02 17.58
N GLN A 195 -37.39 0.98 16.67
CA GLN A 195 -37.96 2.29 16.92
C GLN A 195 -39.46 2.23 16.64
N PRO A 196 -40.30 2.48 17.64
CA PRO A 196 -41.74 2.46 17.46
C PRO A 196 -42.20 3.55 16.47
N GLY A 197 -43.25 3.27 15.74
CA GLY A 197 -43.95 4.24 14.91
C GLY A 197 -43.40 4.43 13.49
N ARG A 198 -42.38 3.67 13.05
CA ARG A 198 -41.85 3.78 11.68
C ARG A 198 -41.57 2.41 11.06
N PHE A 199 -41.69 2.34 9.74
CA PHE A 199 -41.24 1.19 8.98
C PHE A 199 -39.73 1.18 8.90
N THR A 200 -39.12 0.08 9.28
CA THR A 200 -37.66 -0.11 9.25
C THR A 200 -37.34 -1.29 8.36
N GLN A 201 -36.45 -1.11 7.42
CA GLN A 201 -35.96 -2.17 6.56
C GLN A 201 -34.78 -2.86 7.25
N LEU A 202 -34.93 -4.14 7.61
CA LEU A 202 -33.89 -4.95 8.26
C LEU A 202 -32.85 -5.39 7.26
N GLU A 203 -33.30 -5.74 6.04
CA GLU A 203 -32.48 -6.18 4.93
C GLU A 203 -33.19 -5.83 3.62
N SER A 204 -32.48 -5.91 2.48
CA SER A 204 -33.14 -5.84 1.18
C SER A 204 -34.29 -6.85 1.12
N ASN A 205 -35.54 -6.35 1.03
CA ASN A 205 -36.77 -7.17 1.00
C ASN A 205 -37.30 -7.70 2.34
N VAL A 206 -36.80 -7.25 3.51
CA VAL A 206 -37.43 -7.52 4.81
C VAL A 206 -37.75 -6.23 5.53
N THR A 207 -39.02 -5.98 5.78
CA THR A 207 -39.51 -4.75 6.42
C THR A 207 -40.22 -5.10 7.73
N ILE A 208 -39.89 -4.39 8.80
CA ILE A 208 -40.60 -4.49 10.08
C ILE A 208 -41.17 -3.13 10.46
N TYR A 209 -42.36 -3.19 11.09
CA TYR A 209 -42.99 -2.05 11.73
C TYR A 209 -43.46 -2.47 13.12
N ILE A 210 -43.22 -1.59 14.11
CA ILE A 210 -43.66 -1.78 15.51
C ILE A 210 -44.41 -0.51 15.91
N ARG A 211 -45.62 -0.70 16.43
CA ARG A 211 -46.46 0.46 16.80
C ARG A 211 -45.93 1.15 18.04
N GLU A 212 -45.64 0.40 19.10
CA GLU A 212 -45.18 0.92 20.37
C GLU A 212 -44.30 -0.08 21.13
N ARG A 213 -43.40 0.45 21.97
CA ARG A 213 -42.65 -0.37 22.95
C ARG A 213 -43.12 0.01 24.34
N ARG A 214 -43.60 -0.99 25.06
CA ARG A 214 -44.10 -0.82 26.45
C ARG A 214 -42.95 -0.69 27.44
N PRO A 215 -43.17 -0.09 28.63
CA PRO A 215 -42.13 0.09 29.66
C PRO A 215 -41.54 -1.25 30.16
N ASN A 216 -42.26 -2.36 30.05
CA ASN A 216 -41.79 -3.70 30.37
C ASN A 216 -40.93 -4.34 29.27
N GLY A 217 -40.56 -3.60 28.22
CA GLY A 217 -39.76 -4.09 27.10
C GLY A 217 -40.53 -4.83 26.02
N GLN A 218 -41.83 -5.12 26.23
CA GLN A 218 -42.67 -5.76 25.21
C GLN A 218 -43.00 -4.83 24.05
N LEU A 219 -43.03 -5.39 22.85
CA LEU A 219 -43.39 -4.71 21.61
C LEU A 219 -44.88 -4.97 21.31
N ALA A 220 -45.59 -3.91 20.89
CA ALA A 220 -47.02 -4.08 20.55
C ALA A 220 -47.29 -3.58 19.14
N GLY A 221 -48.19 -4.27 18.44
CA GLY A 221 -48.59 -3.98 17.09
C GLY A 221 -47.49 -4.17 16.06
N ILE A 222 -47.06 -5.41 15.88
CA ILE A 222 -45.95 -5.79 15.02
C ILE A 222 -46.47 -6.18 13.64
N PHE A 223 -45.83 -5.67 12.62
CA PHE A 223 -45.98 -6.06 11.23
C PHE A 223 -44.60 -6.39 10.65
N LEU A 224 -44.48 -7.55 10.01
CA LEU A 224 -43.24 -8.01 9.37
C LEU A 224 -43.58 -8.51 7.96
N ASP A 225 -42.89 -8.05 6.95
CA ASP A 225 -43.04 -8.44 5.56
C ASP A 225 -41.69 -8.93 5.00
N ASP A 226 -41.64 -10.23 4.67
CA ASP A 226 -40.43 -10.89 4.13
C ASP A 226 -40.68 -11.27 2.67
N ARG A 227 -39.86 -10.68 1.78
CA ARG A 227 -39.90 -10.90 0.33
C ARG A 227 -38.58 -11.42 -0.22
N ARG A 228 -37.74 -12.01 0.62
CA ARG A 228 -36.42 -12.53 0.19
C ARG A 228 -36.59 -13.68 -0.81
N ASN A 229 -37.59 -14.51 -0.62
CA ASN A 229 -37.92 -15.56 -1.57
C ASN A 229 -38.86 -15.00 -2.66
N HIS A 230 -38.41 -14.94 -3.90
CA HIS A 230 -39.18 -14.43 -5.04
C HIS A 230 -40.42 -15.32 -5.35
N ALA A 231 -40.39 -16.59 -4.92
CA ALA A 231 -41.50 -17.51 -5.11
C ALA A 231 -42.57 -17.38 -4.04
N GLU A 232 -42.27 -16.74 -2.90
CA GLU A 232 -43.13 -16.71 -1.74
C GLU A 232 -42.96 -15.43 -0.92
N ARG A 233 -44.04 -14.74 -0.64
CA ARG A 233 -44.11 -13.59 0.28
C ARG A 233 -44.72 -14.01 1.60
N ILE A 234 -44.03 -13.72 2.69
CA ILE A 234 -44.50 -13.99 4.05
C ILE A 234 -44.79 -12.68 4.76
N THR A 235 -46.02 -12.45 5.16
CA THR A 235 -46.41 -11.29 5.96
C THR A 235 -46.90 -11.80 7.32
N VAL A 236 -46.35 -11.25 8.40
CA VAL A 236 -46.73 -11.62 9.78
C VAL A 236 -47.22 -10.37 10.48
N THR A 237 -48.42 -10.51 11.11
CA THR A 237 -48.95 -9.49 12.02
C THR A 237 -49.15 -10.09 13.39
N ALA A 238 -48.78 -9.38 14.45
CA ALA A 238 -48.95 -9.86 15.82
C ALA A 238 -49.32 -8.72 16.76
N GLU A 239 -50.12 -9.01 17.77
CA GLU A 239 -50.50 -8.01 18.78
C GLU A 239 -49.35 -7.70 19.73
N LEU A 240 -48.60 -8.71 20.13
CA LEU A 240 -47.47 -8.58 21.07
C LEU A 240 -46.25 -9.30 20.55
N GLY A 241 -45.07 -8.81 20.91
CA GLY A 241 -43.79 -9.43 20.66
C GLY A 241 -42.83 -9.21 21.79
N GLU A 242 -41.90 -10.13 21.94
CA GLU A 242 -40.89 -10.12 22.97
C GLU A 242 -39.56 -10.52 22.32
N LEU A 243 -38.51 -9.71 22.56
CA LEU A 243 -37.17 -10.03 22.07
C LEU A 243 -36.51 -10.98 23.07
N LEU A 244 -36.18 -12.17 22.62
CA LEU A 244 -35.48 -13.18 23.40
C LEU A 244 -34.08 -13.33 22.81
N ASP A 245 -33.08 -13.03 23.64
CA ASP A 245 -31.69 -13.24 23.30
C ASP A 245 -31.14 -14.41 24.12
N ASN A 246 -30.60 -15.41 23.43
CA ASN A 246 -30.03 -16.59 24.08
C ASN A 246 -28.79 -17.07 23.31
N ASP A 247 -28.08 -18.07 23.84
CA ASP A 247 -26.86 -18.65 23.24
C ASP A 247 -27.02 -19.14 21.79
N LYS A 248 -28.30 -19.39 21.36
CA LYS A 248 -28.64 -19.85 20.01
C LYS A 248 -29.00 -18.72 19.06
N GLY A 249 -29.09 -17.47 19.56
CA GLY A 249 -29.37 -16.28 18.76
C GLY A 249 -30.49 -15.40 19.34
N THR A 250 -30.84 -14.37 18.58
CA THR A 250 -31.89 -13.41 18.91
C THR A 250 -33.18 -13.78 18.19
N PHE A 251 -34.23 -14.04 18.97
CA PHE A 251 -35.53 -14.40 18.44
C PHE A 251 -36.59 -13.37 18.79
N LEU A 252 -37.44 -13.03 17.84
CA LEU A 252 -38.64 -12.25 18.07
C LEU A 252 -39.81 -13.22 18.29
N VAL A 253 -40.18 -13.37 19.53
CA VAL A 253 -41.34 -14.23 19.88
C VAL A 253 -42.61 -13.39 19.74
N LEU A 254 -43.40 -13.72 18.76
CA LEU A 254 -44.69 -13.11 18.44
C LEU A 254 -45.83 -13.84 19.16
N LYS A 255 -46.75 -13.07 19.73
CA LYS A 255 -47.94 -13.61 20.42
C LYS A 255 -49.20 -13.05 19.80
N ASN A 256 -50.21 -13.91 19.63
CA ASN A 256 -51.52 -13.58 19.07
C ASN A 256 -51.40 -12.95 17.70
N GLY A 257 -51.09 -13.73 16.68
CA GLY A 257 -50.84 -13.20 15.37
C GLY A 257 -51.38 -14.03 14.22
N ILE A 258 -51.24 -13.47 13.03
CA ILE A 258 -51.63 -14.09 11.77
C ILE A 258 -50.39 -14.09 10.87
N LEU A 259 -50.06 -15.26 10.35
CA LEU A 259 -49.07 -15.43 9.31
C LEU A 259 -49.78 -15.62 7.98
N GLN A 260 -49.54 -14.74 7.03
CA GLN A 260 -50.08 -14.81 5.68
C GLN A 260 -48.92 -15.19 4.74
N ARG A 261 -49.11 -16.30 4.04
CA ARG A 261 -48.17 -16.81 3.06
C ARG A 261 -48.81 -16.73 1.69
N HIS A 262 -48.17 -16.01 0.78
CA HIS A 262 -48.61 -15.84 -0.59
C HIS A 262 -47.53 -16.39 -1.55
N ALA A 263 -47.83 -17.57 -2.14
CA ALA A 263 -47.00 -18.18 -3.15
C ALA A 263 -47.29 -17.53 -4.52
N ALA A 264 -46.27 -17.33 -5.35
CA ALA A 264 -46.40 -16.65 -6.64
C ALA A 264 -47.29 -17.38 -7.65
N ASP A 265 -47.48 -18.67 -7.45
CA ASP A 265 -48.32 -19.56 -8.29
C ASP A 265 -49.79 -19.71 -7.78
N GLN A 266 -50.10 -19.16 -6.59
CA GLN A 266 -51.42 -19.27 -5.98
C GLN A 266 -52.13 -17.91 -5.97
N ARG A 267 -53.44 -17.92 -6.30
CA ARG A 267 -54.28 -16.72 -6.27
C ARG A 267 -54.61 -16.27 -4.86
N ASP A 268 -54.87 -17.22 -3.96
CA ASP A 268 -55.29 -16.96 -2.60
C ASP A 268 -54.18 -17.21 -1.60
N PRO A 269 -53.91 -16.26 -0.68
CA PRO A 269 -52.90 -16.43 0.35
C PRO A 269 -53.38 -17.46 1.41
N VAL A 270 -52.49 -18.29 1.88
CA VAL A 270 -52.73 -19.17 3.04
C VAL A 270 -52.57 -18.35 4.32
N MET A 271 -53.60 -18.35 5.17
CA MET A 271 -53.57 -17.67 6.47
C MET A 271 -53.47 -18.68 7.60
N VAL A 272 -52.51 -18.50 8.48
CA VAL A 272 -52.29 -19.30 9.67
C VAL A 272 -52.41 -18.41 10.91
N VAL A 273 -53.40 -18.65 11.73
CA VAL A 273 -53.51 -17.98 13.04
C VAL A 273 -52.66 -18.73 14.04
N PHE A 274 -51.87 -18.02 14.83
CA PHE A 274 -51.01 -18.62 15.85
C PHE A 274 -51.13 -17.87 17.19
N ASP A 275 -51.07 -18.62 18.27
CA ASP A 275 -50.99 -18.06 19.63
C ASP A 275 -49.55 -17.61 19.95
N ARG A 276 -48.57 -18.37 19.43
CA ARG A 276 -47.16 -18.08 19.60
C ARG A 276 -46.35 -18.52 18.39
N ASN A 277 -45.48 -17.63 17.88
CA ASN A 277 -44.55 -17.94 16.80
C ASN A 277 -43.21 -17.23 17.06
N ALA A 278 -42.09 -17.90 16.79
CA ALA A 278 -40.76 -17.34 16.94
C ALA A 278 -40.19 -17.04 15.56
N PHE A 279 -39.86 -15.77 15.32
CA PHE A 279 -39.16 -15.35 14.13
C PHE A 279 -37.68 -15.20 14.46
N ASP A 280 -36.82 -15.88 13.72
CA ASP A 280 -35.38 -15.85 13.92
C ASP A 280 -34.80 -14.56 13.39
N LEU A 281 -34.39 -13.68 14.31
CA LEU A 281 -33.65 -12.43 14.00
C LEU A 281 -32.15 -12.63 14.00
N SER A 282 -31.63 -13.83 14.34
CA SER A 282 -30.19 -14.07 14.41
C SER A 282 -29.50 -13.81 13.09
N GLN A 283 -30.20 -14.01 11.97
CA GLN A 283 -29.71 -13.70 10.63
C GLN A 283 -29.47 -12.21 10.44
N PHE A 284 -30.21 -11.36 11.16
CA PHE A 284 -30.13 -9.88 11.08
C PHE A 284 -29.34 -9.30 12.25
N SER A 285 -29.26 -10.00 13.37
CA SER A 285 -28.58 -9.54 14.58
C SER A 285 -27.09 -9.86 14.59
N GLY A 286 -26.56 -10.50 13.55
CA GLY A 286 -25.17 -10.93 13.58
C GLY A 286 -24.86 -11.67 14.89
N GLY A 287 -25.76 -12.64 15.30
CA GLY A 287 -25.58 -13.44 16.50
C GLY A 287 -24.13 -13.91 16.66
N PRO A 288 -23.71 -14.64 17.70
CA PRO A 288 -22.33 -15.03 17.95
C PRO A 288 -21.78 -15.98 16.86
N GLN A 289 -21.99 -15.62 15.59
CA GLN A 289 -21.25 -16.21 14.50
C GLN A 289 -19.81 -15.73 14.66
N ALA A 290 -18.91 -16.65 14.88
CA ALA A 290 -17.49 -16.39 14.89
C ALA A 290 -17.17 -15.47 13.70
N VAL A 291 -16.68 -14.25 14.00
CA VAL A 291 -16.42 -13.23 12.98
C VAL A 291 -15.55 -13.85 11.89
N LYS A 292 -16.10 -14.04 10.70
CA LYS A 292 -15.37 -14.61 9.57
C LYS A 292 -14.52 -13.51 8.95
N TYR A 293 -13.23 -13.58 9.19
CA TYR A 293 -12.28 -12.63 8.60
C TYR A 293 -12.02 -12.96 7.14
N SER A 294 -12.11 -11.94 6.27
CA SER A 294 -11.78 -12.06 4.86
C SER A 294 -10.28 -12.29 4.65
N ILE A 295 -9.88 -12.66 3.43
CA ILE A 295 -8.48 -12.98 3.10
C ILE A 295 -7.53 -11.80 3.42
N ARG A 296 -7.97 -10.56 3.16
CA ARG A 296 -7.18 -9.34 3.44
C ARG A 296 -7.05 -9.01 4.93
N GLU A 297 -7.90 -9.54 5.78
CA GLU A 297 -7.89 -9.38 7.23
C GLU A 297 -7.01 -10.43 7.94
N ARG A 298 -6.44 -11.39 7.20
CA ARG A 298 -5.55 -12.42 7.74
C ARG A 298 -4.15 -11.85 7.96
N TYR A 299 -3.50 -12.26 9.06
CA TYR A 299 -2.10 -11.95 9.28
C TYR A 299 -1.19 -12.74 8.33
N LEU A 300 0.04 -12.26 8.11
CA LEU A 300 0.97 -12.92 7.20
C LEU A 300 1.20 -14.40 7.56
N TRP A 301 1.35 -14.71 8.84
CA TRP A 301 1.55 -16.12 9.27
C TRP A 301 0.33 -17.01 9.03
N GLN A 302 -0.89 -16.46 9.02
CA GLN A 302 -2.11 -17.20 8.69
C GLN A 302 -2.26 -17.46 7.19
N LEU A 303 -1.59 -16.64 6.36
CA LEU A 303 -1.51 -16.88 4.92
C LEU A 303 -0.41 -17.89 4.58
N LEU A 304 0.68 -17.95 5.39
CA LEU A 304 1.76 -18.92 5.23
C LEU A 304 1.35 -20.33 5.67
N TRP A 305 0.58 -20.42 6.77
CA TRP A 305 0.04 -21.67 7.32
C TRP A 305 -1.48 -21.55 7.47
N PRO A 306 -2.23 -21.68 6.37
CA PRO A 306 -3.70 -21.61 6.42
C PRO A 306 -4.27 -22.81 7.15
N ASP A 307 -5.37 -22.58 7.89
CA ASP A 307 -6.16 -23.66 8.48
C ASP A 307 -6.87 -24.42 7.33
N PRO A 308 -6.69 -25.75 7.22
CA PRO A 308 -7.38 -26.56 6.19
C PRO A 308 -8.90 -26.47 6.25
N ASN A 309 -9.49 -26.19 7.43
CA ASN A 309 -10.91 -26.08 7.63
C ASN A 309 -11.46 -24.65 7.41
N ASP A 310 -10.60 -23.69 7.08
CA ASP A 310 -11.04 -22.33 6.80
C ASP A 310 -11.87 -22.29 5.52
N GLN A 311 -13.10 -21.86 5.63
CA GLN A 311 -14.06 -21.80 4.51
C GLN A 311 -13.51 -20.99 3.33
N PHE A 312 -12.89 -19.82 3.59
CA PHE A 312 -12.31 -18.98 2.53
C PHE A 312 -11.12 -19.64 1.84
N TYR A 313 -10.32 -20.43 2.59
CA TYR A 313 -9.22 -21.18 2.01
C TYR A 313 -9.69 -22.28 1.09
N VAL A 314 -10.75 -23.00 1.49
CA VAL A 314 -11.34 -24.08 0.70
C VAL A 314 -12.04 -23.54 -0.55
N GLU A 315 -12.81 -22.45 -0.41
CA GLU A 315 -13.55 -21.87 -1.54
C GLU A 315 -12.69 -21.10 -2.53
N GLN A 316 -11.63 -20.41 -2.03
CA GLN A 316 -10.83 -19.45 -2.83
C GLN A 316 -9.31 -19.62 -2.61
N PRO A 317 -8.73 -20.81 -2.83
CA PRO A 317 -7.32 -21.06 -2.57
C PRO A 317 -6.39 -20.21 -3.47
N GLY A 318 -6.85 -19.85 -4.66
CA GLY A 318 -6.12 -18.97 -5.58
C GLY A 318 -5.96 -17.55 -5.05
N GLN A 319 -6.97 -17.00 -4.41
CA GLN A 319 -6.89 -15.67 -3.81
C GLN A 319 -5.98 -15.66 -2.59
N PHE A 320 -5.96 -16.72 -1.77
CA PHE A 320 -5.01 -16.87 -0.67
C PHE A 320 -3.56 -16.81 -1.16
N ARG A 321 -3.25 -17.56 -2.23
CA ARG A 321 -1.91 -17.53 -2.84
C ARG A 321 -1.57 -16.15 -3.38
N ALA A 322 -2.48 -15.51 -4.10
CA ALA A 322 -2.25 -14.19 -4.68
C ALA A 322 -1.98 -13.14 -3.58
N GLU A 323 -2.78 -13.11 -2.51
CA GLU A 323 -2.60 -12.22 -1.38
C GLU A 323 -1.27 -12.47 -0.64
N LEU A 324 -0.88 -13.74 -0.43
CA LEU A 324 0.40 -14.10 0.17
C LEU A 324 1.58 -13.54 -0.65
N HIS A 325 1.57 -13.76 -1.97
CA HIS A 325 2.64 -13.29 -2.84
C HIS A 325 2.68 -11.75 -2.93
N ASP A 326 1.53 -11.07 -2.96
CA ASP A 326 1.48 -9.60 -2.94
C ASP A 326 2.09 -9.03 -1.65
N ARG A 327 1.80 -9.63 -0.49
CA ARG A 327 2.38 -9.22 0.80
C ARG A 327 3.87 -9.50 0.92
N LEU A 328 4.34 -10.61 0.37
CA LEU A 328 5.77 -10.91 0.33
C LEU A 328 6.53 -9.94 -0.56
N MET A 329 5.89 -9.48 -1.65
CA MET A 329 6.50 -8.54 -2.58
C MET A 329 6.38 -7.07 -2.12
N ALA A 330 5.42 -6.74 -1.28
CA ALA A 330 5.19 -5.36 -0.82
C ALA A 330 6.45 -4.65 -0.29
N PRO A 331 7.32 -5.28 0.55
CA PRO A 331 8.55 -4.65 1.04
C PRO A 331 9.60 -4.36 -0.04
N PHE A 332 9.55 -5.05 -1.16
CA PHE A 332 10.55 -4.88 -2.23
C PHE A 332 10.23 -3.70 -3.15
N TYR A 333 8.96 -3.24 -3.20
CA TYR A 333 8.60 -2.09 -4.03
C TYR A 333 9.34 -0.81 -3.67
N PRO A 334 9.50 -0.39 -2.40
CA PRO A 334 10.28 0.79 -2.05
C PRO A 334 11.72 0.71 -2.55
N LEU A 335 12.36 -0.46 -2.45
CA LEU A 335 13.72 -0.69 -2.93
C LEU A 335 13.82 -0.58 -4.45
N ALA A 336 12.94 -1.26 -5.18
CA ALA A 336 12.90 -1.22 -6.63
C ALA A 336 12.61 0.19 -7.16
N PHE A 337 11.67 0.89 -6.54
CA PHE A 337 11.30 2.24 -6.92
C PHE A 337 12.45 3.22 -6.68
N ALA A 338 13.20 3.07 -5.59
CA ALA A 338 14.40 3.86 -5.35
C ALA A 338 15.48 3.61 -6.41
N VAL A 339 15.67 2.35 -6.83
CA VAL A 339 16.60 1.99 -7.92
C VAL A 339 16.16 2.65 -9.23
N ILE A 340 14.88 2.52 -9.60
CA ILE A 340 14.33 3.10 -10.84
C ILE A 340 14.46 4.62 -10.80
N ALA A 341 14.04 5.27 -9.72
CA ALA A 341 14.11 6.72 -9.57
C ALA A 341 15.55 7.22 -9.69
N PHE A 342 16.51 6.57 -9.04
CA PHE A 342 17.91 6.94 -9.11
C PHE A 342 18.53 6.65 -10.48
N ALA A 343 18.17 5.57 -11.16
CA ALA A 343 18.66 5.25 -12.49
C ALA A 343 18.29 6.32 -13.54
N TYR A 344 17.10 6.90 -13.41
CA TYR A 344 16.65 7.98 -14.30
C TYR A 344 17.12 9.37 -13.86
N LEU A 345 17.17 9.66 -12.56
CA LEU A 345 17.36 11.01 -12.02
C LEU A 345 18.76 11.26 -11.43
N GLY A 346 19.54 10.20 -11.15
CA GLY A 346 20.85 10.31 -10.49
C GLY A 346 21.98 10.84 -11.38
N ALA A 347 21.81 10.86 -12.72
CA ALA A 347 22.79 11.41 -13.62
C ALA A 347 22.68 12.94 -13.72
N PRO A 348 23.81 13.69 -13.71
CA PRO A 348 23.81 15.15 -13.88
C PRO A 348 23.26 15.51 -15.27
N ARG A 349 22.32 16.44 -15.33
CA ARG A 349 21.73 16.93 -16.58
C ARG A 349 21.75 18.43 -16.65
N THR A 350 22.12 18.93 -17.79
CA THR A 350 22.35 20.37 -18.01
C THR A 350 21.12 21.11 -18.54
N THR A 351 20.18 20.43 -19.19
CA THR A 351 19.01 21.07 -19.80
C THR A 351 17.72 20.76 -19.04
N ARG A 352 16.82 21.77 -18.94
CA ARG A 352 15.54 21.66 -18.26
C ARG A 352 14.63 20.60 -18.91
N GLN A 353 14.66 20.52 -20.26
CA GLN A 353 13.88 19.55 -21.03
C GLN A 353 14.30 18.10 -20.74
N SER A 354 15.61 17.82 -20.67
CA SER A 354 16.11 16.49 -20.36
C SER A 354 15.76 16.03 -18.94
N ARG A 355 15.62 16.98 -18.01
CA ARG A 355 15.21 16.71 -16.63
C ARG A 355 13.75 16.28 -16.55
N THR A 356 12.84 16.97 -17.24
CA THR A 356 11.42 16.60 -17.32
C THR A 356 11.24 15.21 -17.93
N MET A 357 11.95 14.91 -19.00
CA MET A 357 11.91 13.59 -19.64
C MET A 357 12.39 12.47 -18.72
N SER A 358 13.40 12.73 -17.88
CA SER A 358 13.86 11.76 -16.89
C SER A 358 12.83 11.51 -15.77
N MET A 359 12.15 12.55 -15.31
CA MET A 359 11.07 12.40 -14.34
C MET A 359 9.93 11.54 -14.90
N LEU A 360 9.56 11.79 -16.17
CA LEU A 360 8.53 10.98 -16.84
C LEU A 360 8.98 9.54 -17.02
N GLY A 361 10.25 9.30 -17.35
CA GLY A 361 10.82 7.95 -17.43
C GLY A 361 10.79 7.23 -16.09
N ALA A 362 11.15 7.92 -15.00
CA ALA A 362 11.10 7.37 -13.65
C ALA A 362 9.66 7.03 -13.24
N ILE A 363 8.71 7.95 -13.45
CA ILE A 363 7.29 7.71 -13.14
C ILE A 363 6.75 6.56 -13.98
N GLY A 364 7.05 6.54 -15.29
CA GLY A 364 6.63 5.48 -16.19
C GLY A 364 7.19 4.10 -15.79
N GLY A 365 8.46 4.03 -15.41
CA GLY A 365 9.09 2.80 -14.92
C GLY A 365 8.48 2.28 -13.62
N VAL A 366 8.24 3.18 -12.66
CA VAL A 366 7.56 2.86 -11.40
C VAL A 366 6.12 2.39 -11.63
N ALA A 367 5.37 3.11 -12.48
CA ALA A 367 4.01 2.76 -12.83
C ALA A 367 3.94 1.41 -13.56
N ALA A 368 4.84 1.17 -14.52
CA ALA A 368 4.91 -0.11 -15.24
C ALA A 368 5.15 -1.28 -14.29
N LEU A 369 6.13 -1.16 -13.39
CA LEU A 369 6.41 -2.21 -12.40
C LEU A 369 5.21 -2.47 -11.49
N ARG A 370 4.53 -1.41 -11.02
CA ARG A 370 3.34 -1.56 -10.16
C ARG A 370 2.16 -2.17 -10.89
N LEU A 371 1.93 -1.77 -12.15
CA LEU A 371 0.87 -2.35 -12.99
C LEU A 371 1.11 -3.85 -13.29
N ILE A 372 2.36 -4.23 -13.58
CA ILE A 372 2.72 -5.64 -13.76
C ILE A 372 2.46 -6.42 -12.47
N GLY A 373 2.86 -5.89 -11.30
CA GLY A 373 2.60 -6.52 -10.01
C GLY A 373 1.11 -6.67 -9.73
N PHE A 374 0.32 -5.63 -9.98
CA PHE A 374 -1.14 -5.67 -9.81
C PHE A 374 -1.80 -6.68 -10.77
N ALA A 375 -1.43 -6.66 -12.05
CA ALA A 375 -1.93 -7.63 -13.01
C ALA A 375 -1.55 -9.06 -12.62
N SER A 376 -0.32 -9.28 -12.15
CA SER A 376 0.16 -10.57 -11.67
C SER A 376 -0.69 -11.08 -10.49
N SER A 377 -1.04 -10.24 -9.51
CA SER A 377 -1.86 -10.66 -8.37
C SER A 377 -3.31 -10.95 -8.76
N VAL A 378 -3.91 -10.13 -9.65
CA VAL A 378 -5.29 -10.33 -10.13
C VAL A 378 -5.42 -11.62 -10.94
N PHE A 379 -4.58 -11.80 -11.95
CA PHE A 379 -4.62 -13.01 -12.79
C PHE A 379 -4.04 -14.23 -12.08
N GLY A 380 -3.14 -14.05 -11.12
CA GLY A 380 -2.53 -15.11 -10.31
C GLY A 380 -3.52 -15.85 -9.42
N ALA A 381 -4.66 -15.24 -9.12
CA ALA A 381 -5.75 -15.92 -8.41
C ALA A 381 -6.33 -17.09 -9.24
N THR A 382 -6.42 -16.95 -10.56
CA THR A 382 -6.93 -17.97 -11.47
C THR A 382 -5.80 -18.82 -12.08
N MET A 383 -4.68 -18.19 -12.43
CA MET A 383 -3.53 -18.81 -13.10
C MET A 383 -2.27 -18.71 -12.22
N PRO A 384 -1.90 -19.75 -11.44
CA PRO A 384 -0.80 -19.66 -10.47
C PRO A 384 0.56 -19.24 -11.05
N TRP A 385 0.85 -19.62 -12.31
CA TRP A 385 2.11 -19.26 -12.97
C TRP A 385 2.27 -17.74 -13.20
N MET A 386 1.16 -16.99 -13.28
CA MET A 386 1.19 -15.53 -13.40
C MET A 386 1.81 -14.85 -12.16
N LEU A 387 1.79 -15.48 -10.99
CA LEU A 387 2.44 -14.96 -9.78
C LEU A 387 3.97 -14.86 -9.94
N SER A 388 4.58 -15.68 -10.81
CA SER A 388 6.02 -15.57 -11.08
C SER A 388 6.39 -14.30 -11.83
N LEU A 389 5.45 -13.71 -12.60
CA LEU A 389 5.68 -12.51 -13.39
C LEU A 389 6.12 -11.32 -12.54
N GLN A 390 5.55 -11.13 -11.34
CA GLN A 390 5.94 -10.04 -10.44
C GLN A 390 7.39 -10.17 -9.94
N TYR A 391 7.86 -11.40 -9.69
CA TYR A 391 9.24 -11.65 -9.26
C TYR A 391 10.22 -11.39 -10.42
N ILE A 392 9.88 -11.89 -11.61
CA ILE A 392 10.68 -11.68 -12.83
C ILE A 392 10.75 -10.19 -13.16
N ALA A 393 9.63 -9.49 -13.16
CA ALA A 393 9.59 -8.05 -13.40
C ALA A 393 10.42 -7.29 -12.36
N MET A 394 10.25 -7.61 -11.06
CA MET A 394 11.03 -7.00 -9.99
C MET A 394 12.54 -7.19 -10.21
N ALA A 395 12.99 -8.44 -10.48
CA ALA A 395 14.38 -8.75 -10.73
C ALA A 395 14.92 -8.02 -11.97
N LEU A 396 14.12 -7.95 -13.04
CA LEU A 396 14.48 -7.26 -14.28
C LEU A 396 14.67 -5.76 -14.05
N PHE A 397 13.68 -5.07 -13.44
CA PHE A 397 13.76 -3.63 -13.21
C PHE A 397 14.91 -3.27 -12.25
N VAL A 398 15.09 -4.02 -11.19
CA VAL A 398 16.20 -3.82 -10.25
C VAL A 398 17.54 -4.13 -10.92
N GLY A 399 17.65 -5.24 -11.65
CA GLY A 399 18.87 -5.64 -12.35
C GLY A 399 19.30 -4.61 -13.41
N VAL A 400 18.36 -4.19 -14.26
CA VAL A 400 18.61 -3.16 -15.28
C VAL A 400 18.97 -1.83 -14.61
N GLY A 401 18.23 -1.40 -13.57
CA GLY A 401 18.50 -0.17 -12.86
C GLY A 401 19.91 -0.15 -12.22
N VAL A 402 20.31 -1.22 -11.53
CA VAL A 402 21.64 -1.35 -10.92
C VAL A 402 22.74 -1.39 -12.01
N TRP A 403 22.48 -2.10 -13.12
CA TRP A 403 23.43 -2.13 -14.25
C TRP A 403 23.66 -0.74 -14.84
N VAL A 404 22.57 0.03 -15.06
CA VAL A 404 22.63 1.42 -15.53
C VAL A 404 23.41 2.31 -14.59
N ILE A 405 23.13 2.23 -13.28
CA ILE A 405 23.81 3.01 -12.25
C ILE A 405 25.33 2.70 -12.23
N ARG A 406 25.68 1.41 -12.33
CA ARG A 406 27.09 0.98 -12.35
C ARG A 406 27.85 1.42 -13.61
N ARG A 407 27.18 1.41 -14.75
CA ARG A 407 27.77 1.81 -16.04
C ARG A 407 27.75 3.33 -16.25
N GLY A 408 27.01 4.07 -15.43
CA GLY A 408 26.85 5.52 -15.62
C GLY A 408 26.11 5.89 -16.91
N VAL A 409 25.30 4.96 -17.45
CA VAL A 409 24.53 5.19 -18.67
C VAL A 409 23.38 6.13 -18.37
N ILE A 410 23.17 7.14 -19.20
CA ILE A 410 22.04 8.05 -19.09
C ILE A 410 20.84 7.38 -19.76
N LEU A 411 19.82 7.02 -18.97
CA LEU A 411 18.57 6.49 -19.49
C LEU A 411 17.73 7.63 -20.08
N GLU A 412 17.38 7.49 -21.34
CA GLU A 412 16.34 8.29 -21.97
C GLU A 412 15.03 7.50 -22.03
N PRO A 413 13.88 8.15 -21.80
CA PRO A 413 12.60 7.46 -21.95
C PRO A 413 12.44 6.99 -23.41
N PRO A 414 11.75 5.88 -23.63
CA PRO A 414 11.50 5.36 -24.99
C PRO A 414 10.88 6.42 -25.89
N ALA A 415 11.34 6.49 -27.14
CA ALA A 415 10.98 7.54 -28.10
C ALA A 415 9.45 7.71 -28.29
N PHE A 416 8.67 6.62 -28.16
CA PHE A 416 7.21 6.70 -28.27
C PHE A 416 6.56 7.52 -27.15
N ILE A 417 7.11 7.49 -25.92
CA ILE A 417 6.64 8.32 -24.80
C ILE A 417 7.05 9.78 -25.01
N ALA A 418 8.30 10.00 -25.43
CA ALA A 418 8.81 11.32 -25.72
C ALA A 418 8.00 12.02 -26.84
N ASN A 419 7.77 11.33 -27.94
CA ASN A 419 7.02 11.84 -29.09
C ASN A 419 5.52 12.04 -28.79
N GLY A 420 4.93 11.15 -27.99
CA GLY A 420 3.53 11.30 -27.55
C GLY A 420 3.30 12.53 -26.69
N LEU A 421 4.24 12.83 -25.81
CA LEU A 421 4.17 13.99 -24.91
C LEU A 421 4.43 15.32 -25.65
N THR A 422 5.39 15.35 -26.58
CA THR A 422 5.62 16.54 -27.42
C THR A 422 4.39 16.84 -28.28
N ALA A 423 3.76 15.83 -28.87
CA ALA A 423 2.51 15.98 -29.62
C ALA A 423 1.33 16.46 -28.77
N LEU A 424 1.25 16.02 -27.50
CA LEU A 424 0.23 16.52 -26.56
C LEU A 424 0.49 17.97 -26.14
N THR A 425 1.74 18.32 -25.81
CA THR A 425 2.08 19.71 -25.45
C THR A 425 1.87 20.66 -26.60
N GLU A 426 2.19 20.27 -27.83
CA GLU A 426 1.92 21.06 -29.05
C GLU A 426 0.41 21.26 -29.28
N ARG A 427 -0.41 20.23 -29.08
CA ARG A 427 -1.86 20.34 -29.19
C ARG A 427 -2.48 21.25 -28.12
N PHE A 428 -1.95 21.23 -26.90
CA PHE A 428 -2.38 22.12 -25.82
C PHE A 428 -1.97 23.57 -26.10
N THR A 429 -0.73 23.82 -26.48
CA THR A 429 -0.25 25.17 -26.80
C THR A 429 -0.97 25.77 -28.01
N GLN A 430 -1.26 24.98 -29.04
CA GLN A 430 -2.08 25.43 -30.18
C GLN A 430 -3.50 25.79 -29.79
N ARG A 431 -4.15 25.05 -28.87
CA ARG A 431 -5.50 25.38 -28.37
C ARG A 431 -5.57 26.68 -27.56
N PHE A 432 -4.52 27.03 -26.82
CA PHE A 432 -4.45 28.28 -26.05
C PHE A 432 -3.91 29.46 -26.85
N ALA A 433 -3.26 29.24 -28.00
CA ALA A 433 -2.81 30.29 -28.90
C ALA A 433 -3.92 30.77 -29.89
N THR A 434 -5.01 30.04 -29.99
CA THR A 434 -6.19 30.36 -30.85
C THR A 434 -7.37 30.93 -30.06
N GLN A 435 -7.21 31.24 -28.78
CA GLN A 435 -8.10 32.05 -27.95
C GLN A 435 -7.44 33.41 -27.62
#